data_d30eb8404f5e3da5dffa69c52aaa2215
#
_entry.id   d30eb8404f5e3da5dffa69c52aaa2215
#
_cell.length_a   1.000
_cell.length_b   1.000
_cell.length_c   1.000
_cell.angle_alpha   90.00
_cell.angle_beta   90.00
_cell.angle_gamma   90.00
#
_symmetry.space_group_name_H-M   'P 1'
#
loop_
_entity.id
_entity.type
_entity.pdbx_description
1 polymer ?
#
loop_
_entity_poly.entity_id
_entity_poly.type
_entity_poly.pdbx_seq_one_letter_code
_entity_poly.pdbx_strand_id
1 'polypeptide(L)'
;MKIGVYGGTFNPPHLGHLTAARAVFELLKLDKLLLVPAGLPPHKELPAGSPTAEQRLEMTRLAGEQIGLGDQVEVLDLELRRQGKSYTSDTLAQIKALYPEAELWLLMGTDMFLTLQTWHAPEEIFALAGIAAFGRTEADTEELFSVQREYLYRTYPNARIFTLTIPGVVDVSSTELREQLAADRGANLLPPAVYGYILREGLYHSNADLKHLSLSKLRPVALSYLKHKRIPHVLGTEQEAIRLAERYGADVGKARVGALLHDCTKKLDLAEQLALCKRYGIPLDDMERKTLKLLHAKTGAAIARDVFGVDDEIYGAILWHTTGRAGMTLLEKILYLADYI
;
A
#
# COMPACT_ATOMS: atom_id res chain seq x y z
N MET A 1 10.56 16.61 17.46
CA MET A 1 9.97 15.84 16.34
C MET A 1 8.49 15.65 16.62
N LYS A 2 7.62 15.99 15.64
CA LYS A 2 6.16 15.77 15.71
C LYS A 2 5.80 14.52 14.91
N ILE A 3 5.12 13.58 15.55
CA ILE A 3 4.74 12.31 14.92
C ILE A 3 3.23 12.16 14.90
N GLY A 4 2.66 11.95 13.72
CA GLY A 4 1.27 11.53 13.56
C GLY A 4 1.14 10.01 13.71
N VAL A 5 0.17 9.57 14.47
CA VAL A 5 -0.17 8.15 14.65
C VAL A 5 -1.58 7.93 14.09
N TYR A 6 -1.69 7.15 13.04
CA TYR A 6 -2.97 6.84 12.43
C TYR A 6 -3.27 5.35 12.54
N GLY A 7 -4.06 5.02 13.55
CA GLY A 7 -4.57 3.66 13.77
C GLY A 7 -5.82 3.38 12.96
N GLY A 8 -5.99 2.16 12.50
CA GLY A 8 -7.20 1.76 11.78
C GLY A 8 -7.20 0.29 11.40
N THR A 9 -8.40 -0.27 11.14
CA THR A 9 -8.51 -1.63 10.62
C THR A 9 -7.90 -1.78 9.23
N PHE A 10 -7.95 -0.73 8.42
CA PHE A 10 -7.48 -0.71 7.02
C PHE A 10 -7.96 -1.93 6.22
N ASN A 11 -9.28 -2.06 6.13
CA ASN A 11 -9.94 -3.24 5.57
C ASN A 11 -10.91 -2.89 4.39
N PRO A 12 -10.39 -2.44 3.22
CA PRO A 12 -9.01 -2.04 2.90
C PRO A 12 -8.70 -0.58 3.27
N PRO A 13 -7.40 -0.17 3.26
CA PRO A 13 -7.01 1.23 3.19
C PRO A 13 -7.44 1.80 1.82
N HIS A 14 -7.98 3.03 1.81
CA HIS A 14 -8.52 3.67 0.61
C HIS A 14 -8.10 5.14 0.52
N LEU A 15 -8.39 5.79 -0.61
CA LEU A 15 -7.96 7.17 -0.86
C LEU A 15 -8.43 8.16 0.21
N GLY A 16 -9.61 7.95 0.80
CA GLY A 16 -10.08 8.77 1.92
C GLY A 16 -9.15 8.73 3.14
N HIS A 17 -8.58 7.56 3.47
CA HIS A 17 -7.56 7.46 4.53
C HIS A 17 -6.28 8.23 4.18
N LEU A 18 -5.80 8.09 2.94
CA LEU A 18 -4.55 8.69 2.49
C LEU A 18 -4.65 10.22 2.42
N THR A 19 -5.74 10.73 1.86
CA THR A 19 -6.00 12.17 1.74
C THR A 19 -6.10 12.82 3.11
N ALA A 20 -6.84 12.20 4.04
CA ALA A 20 -6.96 12.71 5.40
C ALA A 20 -5.62 12.71 6.15
N ALA A 21 -4.89 11.60 6.08
CA ALA A 21 -3.58 11.49 6.73
C ALA A 21 -2.58 12.52 6.18
N ARG A 22 -2.55 12.73 4.87
CA ARG A 22 -1.71 13.71 4.22
C ARG A 22 -2.08 15.16 4.61
N ALA A 23 -3.38 15.49 4.61
CA ALA A 23 -3.84 16.82 5.00
C ALA A 23 -3.45 17.15 6.44
N VAL A 24 -3.64 16.21 7.38
CA VAL A 24 -3.22 16.39 8.78
C VAL A 24 -1.69 16.53 8.86
N PHE A 25 -0.94 15.71 8.12
CA PHE A 25 0.52 15.77 8.09
C PHE A 25 1.03 17.17 7.69
N GLU A 26 0.48 17.72 6.61
CA GLU A 26 0.87 19.03 6.08
C GLU A 26 0.46 20.19 7.02
N LEU A 27 -0.78 20.16 7.53
CA LEU A 27 -1.31 21.25 8.37
C LEU A 27 -0.68 21.30 9.77
N LEU A 28 -0.46 20.18 10.41
CA LEU A 28 0.24 20.10 11.71
C LEU A 28 1.76 20.17 11.56
N LYS A 29 2.29 20.16 10.34
CA LYS A 29 3.71 20.13 10.04
C LYS A 29 4.39 18.98 10.78
N LEU A 30 3.86 17.77 10.56
CA LEU A 30 4.42 16.58 11.16
C LEU A 30 5.75 16.22 10.49
N ASP A 31 6.69 15.69 11.26
CA ASP A 31 7.97 15.19 10.76
C ASP A 31 7.86 13.74 10.27
N LYS A 32 6.94 12.97 10.86
CA LYS A 32 6.73 11.55 10.56
C LYS A 32 5.25 11.18 10.71
N LEU A 33 4.80 10.23 9.90
CA LEU A 33 3.48 9.60 9.97
C LEU A 33 3.64 8.10 10.20
N LEU A 34 3.05 7.59 11.28
CA LEU A 34 3.00 6.17 11.61
C LEU A 34 1.60 5.64 11.29
N LEU A 35 1.52 4.67 10.40
CA LEU A 35 0.30 3.91 10.13
C LEU A 35 0.33 2.64 10.95
N VAL A 36 -0.72 2.41 11.75
CA VAL A 36 -0.79 1.27 12.66
C VAL A 36 -2.04 0.44 12.35
N PRO A 37 -1.91 -0.63 11.53
CA PRO A 37 -3.04 -1.52 11.28
C PRO A 37 -3.45 -2.24 12.56
N ALA A 38 -4.75 -2.17 12.88
CA ALA A 38 -5.30 -2.77 14.09
C ALA A 38 -5.15 -4.31 14.07
N GLY A 39 -4.75 -4.87 15.20
CA GLY A 39 -4.76 -6.31 15.44
C GLY A 39 -6.19 -6.83 15.60
N LEU A 40 -6.63 -6.97 16.83
CA LEU A 40 -8.03 -7.26 17.19
C LEU A 40 -8.67 -5.98 17.75
N PRO A 41 -9.47 -5.25 16.94
CA PRO A 41 -10.12 -4.04 17.41
C PRO A 41 -11.04 -4.33 18.62
N PRO A 42 -10.99 -3.51 19.69
CA PRO A 42 -11.76 -3.81 20.89
C PRO A 42 -13.28 -3.60 20.70
N HIS A 43 -13.68 -2.77 19.73
CA HIS A 43 -15.06 -2.33 19.54
C HIS A 43 -15.72 -2.86 18.26
N LYS A 44 -15.01 -3.63 17.43
CA LYS A 44 -15.53 -4.08 16.14
C LYS A 44 -14.99 -5.46 15.78
N GLU A 45 -15.89 -6.41 15.59
CA GLU A 45 -15.52 -7.66 14.94
C GLU A 45 -15.29 -7.44 13.45
N LEU A 46 -14.29 -8.11 12.92
CA LEU A 46 -14.07 -8.09 11.47
C LEU A 46 -15.15 -8.95 10.79
N PRO A 47 -15.75 -8.47 9.69
CA PRO A 47 -16.70 -9.29 8.92
C PRO A 47 -16.08 -10.63 8.52
N ALA A 48 -16.91 -11.68 8.43
CA ALA A 48 -16.47 -12.98 7.94
C ALA A 48 -15.85 -12.82 6.53
N GLY A 49 -14.76 -13.54 6.28
CA GLY A 49 -14.02 -13.43 5.01
C GLY A 49 -13.13 -12.17 4.89
N SER A 50 -12.95 -11.41 5.97
CA SER A 50 -11.97 -10.31 5.98
C SER A 50 -10.55 -10.84 5.77
N PRO A 51 -9.67 -10.06 5.10
CA PRO A 51 -8.25 -10.37 4.97
C PRO A 51 -7.57 -10.64 6.32
N THR A 52 -6.55 -11.48 6.30
CA THR A 52 -5.73 -11.74 7.50
C THR A 52 -5.03 -10.48 7.99
N ALA A 53 -4.48 -10.53 9.19
CA ALA A 53 -3.71 -9.43 9.75
C ALA A 53 -2.51 -9.06 8.86
N GLU A 54 -1.81 -10.07 8.32
CA GLU A 54 -0.67 -9.92 7.42
C GLU A 54 -1.09 -9.29 6.08
N GLN A 55 -2.22 -9.71 5.52
CA GLN A 55 -2.76 -9.13 4.30
C GLN A 55 -3.15 -7.66 4.50
N ARG A 56 -3.76 -7.31 5.65
CA ARG A 56 -4.08 -5.91 5.98
C ARG A 56 -2.81 -5.07 6.21
N LEU A 57 -1.78 -5.66 6.81
CA LEU A 57 -0.47 -5.03 6.96
C LEU A 57 0.16 -4.72 5.60
N GLU A 58 0.16 -5.68 4.68
CA GLU A 58 0.73 -5.46 3.33
C GLU A 58 -0.07 -4.40 2.56
N MET A 59 -1.40 -4.43 2.59
CA MET A 59 -2.22 -3.37 2.01
C MET A 59 -1.91 -1.99 2.61
N THR A 60 -1.68 -1.93 3.94
CA THR A 60 -1.33 -0.67 4.61
C THR A 60 0.06 -0.18 4.19
N ARG A 61 1.04 -1.08 4.00
CA ARG A 61 2.36 -0.73 3.45
C ARG A 61 2.26 -0.16 2.05
N LEU A 62 1.55 -0.86 1.16
CA LEU A 62 1.32 -0.39 -0.21
C LEU A 62 0.59 0.96 -0.25
N ALA A 63 -0.37 1.18 0.66
CA ALA A 63 -1.06 2.47 0.79
C ALA A 63 -0.13 3.56 1.32
N GLY A 64 0.64 3.29 2.37
CA GLY A 64 1.59 4.22 2.97
C GLY A 64 2.63 4.72 1.96
N GLU A 65 3.17 3.81 1.15
CA GLU A 65 4.10 4.16 0.07
C GLU A 65 3.47 5.10 -0.98
N GLN A 66 2.16 5.10 -1.15
CA GLN A 66 1.43 5.92 -2.12
C GLN A 66 0.83 7.22 -1.56
N ILE A 67 1.04 7.53 -0.28
CA ILE A 67 0.65 8.84 0.31
C ILE A 67 1.43 10.01 -0.31
N GLY A 68 2.62 9.74 -0.85
CA GLY A 68 3.47 10.77 -1.46
C GLY A 68 4.34 11.54 -0.47
N LEU A 69 4.60 10.97 0.72
CA LEU A 69 5.45 11.55 1.77
C LEU A 69 6.82 10.84 1.88
N GLY A 70 7.10 9.86 1.01
CA GLY A 70 8.38 9.15 0.97
C GLY A 70 8.74 8.49 2.31
N ASP A 71 9.99 8.66 2.73
CA ASP A 71 10.53 8.04 3.96
C ASP A 71 9.95 8.61 5.26
N GLN A 72 9.08 9.62 5.19
CA GLN A 72 8.38 10.17 6.34
C GLN A 72 7.18 9.32 6.79
N VAL A 73 6.79 8.31 6.02
CA VAL A 73 5.74 7.34 6.35
C VAL A 73 6.37 6.01 6.78
N GLU A 74 5.89 5.50 7.89
CA GLU A 74 6.28 4.18 8.40
C GLU A 74 5.03 3.38 8.80
N VAL A 75 5.01 2.09 8.52
CA VAL A 75 3.94 1.19 8.93
C VAL A 75 4.44 0.29 10.04
N LEU A 76 3.80 0.39 11.21
CA LEU A 76 4.15 -0.39 12.39
C LEU A 76 3.18 -1.54 12.59
N ASP A 77 3.70 -2.73 12.84
CA ASP A 77 2.92 -3.95 13.12
C ASP A 77 2.71 -4.24 14.62
N LEU A 78 2.84 -3.20 15.46
CA LEU A 78 2.81 -3.32 16.92
C LEU A 78 1.57 -4.03 17.45
N GLU A 79 0.41 -3.68 16.90
CA GLU A 79 -0.86 -4.28 17.32
C GLU A 79 -1.05 -5.71 16.80
N LEU A 80 -0.45 -6.04 15.65
CA LEU A 80 -0.51 -7.38 15.07
C LEU A 80 0.33 -8.40 15.84
N ARG A 81 1.38 -7.94 16.52
CA ARG A 81 2.25 -8.76 17.37
C ARG A 81 1.69 -8.95 18.77
N ARG A 82 0.68 -8.14 19.17
CA ARG A 82 0.07 -8.19 20.49
C ARG A 82 -0.97 -9.32 20.57
N GLN A 83 -0.95 -10.08 21.65
CA GLN A 83 -2.02 -11.04 21.94
C GLN A 83 -3.23 -10.34 22.56
N GLY A 84 -4.42 -10.66 22.09
CA GLY A 84 -5.68 -10.12 22.61
C GLY A 84 -6.07 -8.77 21.96
N LYS A 85 -6.96 -8.05 22.65
CA LYS A 85 -7.47 -6.76 22.18
C LYS A 85 -6.36 -5.69 22.20
N SER A 86 -6.32 -4.87 21.18
CA SER A 86 -5.37 -3.76 21.07
C SER A 86 -6.06 -2.46 21.45
N TYR A 87 -5.61 -1.84 22.54
CA TYR A 87 -6.08 -0.53 22.97
C TYR A 87 -5.14 0.58 22.50
N THR A 88 -5.72 1.71 22.14
CA THR A 88 -4.96 2.87 21.62
C THR A 88 -4.00 3.45 22.68
N SER A 89 -4.39 3.46 23.98
CA SER A 89 -3.51 3.85 25.08
C SER A 89 -2.20 3.04 25.09
N ASP A 90 -2.30 1.70 25.01
CA ASP A 90 -1.12 0.82 24.96
C ASP A 90 -0.24 1.08 23.74
N THR A 91 -0.88 1.32 22.59
CA THR A 91 -0.19 1.57 21.33
C THR A 91 0.58 2.90 21.39
N LEU A 92 -0.05 3.95 21.92
CA LEU A 92 0.62 5.24 22.12
C LEU A 92 1.76 5.15 23.13
N ALA A 93 1.59 4.40 24.23
CA ALA A 93 2.64 4.18 25.21
C ALA A 93 3.85 3.46 24.61
N GLN A 94 3.62 2.43 23.77
CA GLN A 94 4.71 1.74 23.05
C GLN A 94 5.40 2.67 22.04
N ILE A 95 4.67 3.47 21.29
CA ILE A 95 5.25 4.46 20.36
C ILE A 95 6.03 5.52 21.12
N LYS A 96 5.52 5.98 22.27
CA LYS A 96 6.24 6.95 23.12
C LYS A 96 7.54 6.37 23.67
N ALA A 97 7.57 5.08 23.98
CA ALA A 97 8.81 4.40 24.38
C ALA A 97 9.84 4.28 23.25
N LEU A 98 9.39 4.10 21.98
CA LEU A 98 10.27 4.11 20.81
C LEU A 98 10.78 5.51 20.46
N TYR A 99 9.98 6.56 20.74
CA TYR A 99 10.27 7.95 20.44
C TYR A 99 10.06 8.85 21.67
N PRO A 100 10.93 8.76 22.71
CA PRO A 100 10.70 9.41 24.00
C PRO A 100 10.52 10.93 23.94
N GLU A 101 11.26 11.60 23.05
CA GLU A 101 11.23 13.05 22.88
C GLU A 101 10.21 13.55 21.85
N ALA A 102 9.45 12.64 21.23
CA ALA A 102 8.49 13.04 20.21
C ALA A 102 7.19 13.58 20.81
N GLU A 103 6.65 14.59 20.17
CA GLU A 103 5.28 15.05 20.33
C GLU A 103 4.37 14.20 19.46
N LEU A 104 3.50 13.40 20.08
CA LEU A 104 2.57 12.51 19.36
C LEU A 104 1.25 13.23 19.07
N TRP A 105 0.68 12.93 17.89
CA TRP A 105 -0.64 13.35 17.45
C TRP A 105 -1.41 12.11 16.96
N LEU A 106 -2.53 11.78 17.63
CA LEU A 106 -3.41 10.68 17.22
C LEU A 106 -4.41 11.19 16.18
N LEU A 107 -4.37 10.60 14.98
CA LEU A 107 -5.25 10.94 13.87
C LEU A 107 -6.50 10.07 13.92
N MET A 108 -7.68 10.68 13.77
CA MET A 108 -8.96 9.97 13.76
C MET A 108 -10.06 10.69 12.99
N GLY A 109 -11.01 9.94 12.46
CA GLY A 109 -12.23 10.49 11.86
C GLY A 109 -13.25 10.95 12.90
N THR A 110 -14.29 11.68 12.45
CA THR A 110 -15.36 12.24 13.28
C THR A 110 -16.01 11.22 14.21
N ASP A 111 -16.39 10.06 13.68
CA ASP A 111 -17.05 8.98 14.42
C ASP A 111 -16.25 8.52 15.65
N MET A 112 -14.94 8.39 15.49
CA MET A 112 -14.02 8.03 16.55
C MET A 112 -13.82 9.19 17.55
N PHE A 113 -13.74 10.43 17.06
CA PHE A 113 -13.59 11.60 17.89
C PHE A 113 -14.79 11.83 18.80
N LEU A 114 -16.01 11.63 18.30
CA LEU A 114 -17.25 11.82 19.08
C LEU A 114 -17.41 10.79 20.20
N THR A 115 -16.71 9.67 20.14
CA THR A 115 -16.77 8.60 21.16
C THR A 115 -15.50 8.44 21.98
N LEU A 116 -14.50 9.30 21.78
CA LEU A 116 -13.15 9.14 22.36
C LEU A 116 -13.17 9.03 23.90
N GLN A 117 -14.09 9.73 24.59
CA GLN A 117 -14.26 9.67 26.04
C GLN A 117 -14.71 8.29 26.56
N THR A 118 -15.20 7.43 25.67
CA THR A 118 -15.64 6.07 26.04
C THR A 118 -14.58 5.00 25.78
N TRP A 119 -13.41 5.41 25.26
CA TRP A 119 -12.34 4.49 24.96
C TRP A 119 -11.66 3.99 26.25
N HIS A 120 -10.84 2.95 26.13
CA HIS A 120 -10.05 2.44 27.23
C HIS A 120 -8.95 3.45 27.62
N ALA A 121 -8.92 3.84 28.91
CA ALA A 121 -7.97 4.78 29.49
C ALA A 121 -7.82 6.09 28.67
N PRO A 122 -8.91 6.85 28.46
CA PRO A 122 -8.85 8.07 27.64
C PRO A 122 -7.92 9.13 28.24
N GLU A 123 -7.80 9.21 29.57
CA GLU A 123 -6.86 10.07 30.26
C GLU A 123 -5.40 9.81 29.87
N GLU A 124 -5.01 8.55 29.68
CA GLU A 124 -3.68 8.20 29.20
C GLU A 124 -3.48 8.61 27.73
N ILE A 125 -4.52 8.46 26.90
CA ILE A 125 -4.50 8.92 25.51
C ILE A 125 -4.21 10.43 25.44
N PHE A 126 -4.94 11.24 26.20
CA PHE A 126 -4.75 12.71 26.24
C PHE A 126 -3.42 13.12 26.85
N ALA A 127 -2.88 12.34 27.80
CA ALA A 127 -1.55 12.60 28.38
C ALA A 127 -0.42 12.31 27.38
N LEU A 128 -0.57 11.28 26.55
CA LEU A 128 0.46 10.84 25.59
C LEU A 128 0.44 11.59 24.27
N ALA A 129 -0.74 11.97 23.76
CA ALA A 129 -0.89 12.51 22.42
C ALA A 129 -1.86 13.68 22.34
N GLY A 130 -1.60 14.62 21.42
CA GLY A 130 -2.62 15.50 20.89
C GLY A 130 -3.58 14.73 19.98
N ILE A 131 -4.81 15.21 19.83
CA ILE A 131 -5.83 14.62 18.97
C ILE A 131 -5.96 15.45 17.69
N ALA A 132 -5.85 14.82 16.54
CA ALA A 132 -6.11 15.41 15.24
C ALA A 132 -7.37 14.74 14.63
N ALA A 133 -8.52 15.38 14.83
CA ALA A 133 -9.79 14.89 14.32
C ALA A 133 -10.11 15.52 12.96
N PHE A 134 -10.57 14.72 12.01
CA PHE A 134 -10.90 15.21 10.68
C PHE A 134 -12.28 14.74 10.22
N GLY A 135 -13.01 15.68 9.60
CA GLY A 135 -14.28 15.43 8.92
C GLY A 135 -14.04 14.97 7.48
N ARG A 136 -14.91 14.08 7.02
CA ARG A 136 -14.88 13.51 5.66
C ARG A 136 -16.13 13.82 4.85
N THR A 137 -17.21 14.21 5.53
CA THR A 137 -18.51 14.47 4.93
C THR A 137 -18.97 15.89 5.21
N GLU A 138 -19.96 16.38 4.47
CA GLU A 138 -20.61 17.67 4.73
C GLU A 138 -21.33 17.72 6.09
N ALA A 139 -21.68 16.56 6.65
CA ALA A 139 -22.28 16.46 7.98
C ALA A 139 -21.24 16.65 9.11
N ASP A 140 -19.96 16.55 8.81
CA ASP A 140 -18.86 16.75 9.76
C ASP A 140 -18.56 18.25 9.91
N THR A 141 -19.49 18.99 10.51
CA THR A 141 -19.43 20.45 10.63
C THR A 141 -18.47 20.91 11.73
N GLU A 142 -17.94 22.12 11.62
CA GLU A 142 -17.14 22.74 12.69
C GLU A 142 -17.95 22.89 13.97
N GLU A 143 -19.27 23.10 13.89
CA GLU A 143 -20.15 23.14 15.05
C GLU A 143 -20.14 21.82 15.82
N LEU A 144 -20.23 20.67 15.10
CA LEU A 144 -20.14 19.35 15.71
C LEU A 144 -18.82 19.14 16.42
N PHE A 145 -17.71 19.50 15.78
CA PHE A 145 -16.38 19.44 16.39
C PHE A 145 -16.25 20.36 17.59
N SER A 146 -16.80 21.56 17.53
CA SER A 146 -16.73 22.53 18.62
C SER A 146 -17.44 22.02 19.88
N VAL A 147 -18.64 21.46 19.75
CA VAL A 147 -19.39 20.88 20.88
C VAL A 147 -18.60 19.75 21.56
N GLN A 148 -18.06 18.83 20.78
CA GLN A 148 -17.27 17.72 21.31
C GLN A 148 -15.95 18.21 21.95
N ARG A 149 -15.29 19.17 21.33
CA ARG A 149 -14.05 19.77 21.83
C ARG A 149 -14.26 20.47 23.17
N GLU A 150 -15.34 21.23 23.32
CA GLU A 150 -15.71 21.86 24.60
C GLU A 150 -15.99 20.82 25.69
N TYR A 151 -16.71 19.76 25.36
CA TYR A 151 -16.94 18.66 26.29
C TYR A 151 -15.63 18.04 26.77
N LEU A 152 -14.72 17.73 25.84
CA LEU A 152 -13.44 17.13 26.16
C LEU A 152 -12.55 18.07 26.99
N TYR A 153 -12.51 19.37 26.72
CA TYR A 153 -11.73 20.33 27.53
C TYR A 153 -12.24 20.47 28.96
N ARG A 154 -13.55 20.31 29.19
CA ARG A 154 -14.10 20.31 30.55
C ARG A 154 -13.64 19.07 31.34
N THR A 155 -13.51 17.94 30.70
CA THR A 155 -13.11 16.68 31.34
C THR A 155 -11.58 16.51 31.37
N TYR A 156 -10.90 16.98 30.33
CA TYR A 156 -9.45 16.85 30.14
C TYR A 156 -8.85 18.25 29.81
N PRO A 157 -8.65 19.12 30.82
CA PRO A 157 -8.27 20.52 30.59
C PRO A 157 -6.95 20.73 29.86
N ASN A 158 -6.03 19.75 29.92
CA ASN A 158 -4.73 19.80 29.25
C ASN A 158 -4.74 19.11 27.88
N ALA A 159 -5.91 18.69 27.37
CA ALA A 159 -6.01 18.07 26.07
C ALA A 159 -5.54 19.03 24.96
N ARG A 160 -4.82 18.50 23.99
CA ARG A 160 -4.43 19.22 22.77
C ARG A 160 -5.29 18.68 21.63
N ILE A 161 -6.21 19.47 21.12
CA ILE A 161 -7.17 19.03 20.10
C ILE A 161 -7.08 19.96 18.89
N PHE A 162 -6.85 19.36 17.74
CA PHE A 162 -6.88 19.99 16.43
C PHE A 162 -7.98 19.33 15.61
N THR A 163 -8.88 20.15 15.05
CA THR A 163 -9.97 19.68 14.20
C THR A 163 -9.87 20.30 12.83
N LEU A 164 -10.20 19.54 11.80
CA LEU A 164 -10.24 20.06 10.45
C LEU A 164 -11.35 19.40 9.63
N THR A 165 -11.95 20.17 8.74
CA THR A 165 -12.81 19.64 7.67
C THR A 165 -12.00 19.65 6.38
N ILE A 166 -11.93 18.52 5.69
CA ILE A 166 -11.13 18.37 4.48
C ILE A 166 -12.08 18.40 3.28
N PRO A 167 -12.12 19.50 2.50
CA PRO A 167 -12.95 19.56 1.30
C PRO A 167 -12.52 18.52 0.28
N GLY A 168 -13.48 17.82 -0.33
CA GLY A 168 -13.20 16.87 -1.42
C GLY A 168 -12.54 15.56 -0.99
N VAL A 169 -12.53 15.23 0.29
CA VAL A 169 -12.18 13.86 0.71
C VAL A 169 -13.18 12.89 0.08
N VAL A 170 -12.64 11.82 -0.48
CA VAL A 170 -13.45 10.74 -1.01
C VAL A 170 -14.29 10.16 0.13
N ASP A 171 -15.58 10.50 0.14
CA ASP A 171 -16.53 9.95 1.11
C ASP A 171 -16.81 8.50 0.72
N VAL A 172 -16.07 7.60 1.30
CA VAL A 172 -16.25 6.16 1.14
C VAL A 172 -16.00 5.47 2.47
N SER A 173 -16.94 4.66 2.87
CA SER A 173 -16.72 3.73 3.98
C SER A 173 -16.03 2.46 3.47
N SER A 174 -15.14 1.88 4.29
CA SER A 174 -14.55 0.56 3.95
C SER A 174 -15.61 -0.52 3.74
N THR A 175 -16.81 -0.38 4.33
CA THR A 175 -17.93 -1.34 4.14
C THR A 175 -18.51 -1.24 2.74
N GLU A 176 -18.89 -0.05 2.29
CA GLU A 176 -19.38 0.18 0.93
C GLU A 176 -18.33 -0.19 -0.12
N LEU A 177 -17.05 0.11 0.17
CA LEU A 177 -15.97 -0.24 -0.75
C LEU A 177 -15.82 -1.76 -0.91
N ARG A 178 -15.96 -2.56 0.15
CA ARG A 178 -15.95 -4.03 0.03
C ARG A 178 -17.09 -4.56 -0.84
N GLU A 179 -18.29 -3.99 -0.73
CA GLU A 179 -19.44 -4.35 -1.59
C GLU A 179 -19.18 -3.96 -3.05
N GLN A 180 -18.59 -2.80 -3.29
CA GLN A 180 -18.20 -2.38 -4.63
C GLN A 180 -17.14 -3.30 -5.25
N LEU A 181 -16.13 -3.71 -4.47
CA LEU A 181 -15.08 -4.63 -4.92
C LEU A 181 -15.62 -6.00 -5.28
N ALA A 182 -16.56 -6.54 -4.50
CA ALA A 182 -17.24 -7.78 -4.81
C ALA A 182 -18.06 -7.69 -6.13
N ALA A 183 -18.47 -6.49 -6.53
CA ALA A 183 -19.18 -6.20 -7.79
C ALA A 183 -18.24 -5.69 -8.90
N ASP A 184 -16.93 -5.89 -8.79
CA ASP A 184 -15.89 -5.42 -9.72
C ASP A 184 -15.90 -3.89 -9.96
N ARG A 185 -16.18 -3.13 -8.90
CA ARG A 185 -16.24 -1.66 -8.90
C ARG A 185 -15.34 -1.10 -7.79
N GLY A 186 -15.25 0.24 -7.67
CA GLY A 186 -14.51 0.90 -6.57
C GLY A 186 -12.99 0.96 -6.75
N ALA A 187 -12.44 0.51 -7.87
CA ALA A 187 -11.00 0.56 -8.16
C ALA A 187 -10.43 2.00 -8.06
N ASN A 188 -11.21 2.99 -8.47
CA ASN A 188 -10.85 4.42 -8.42
C ASN A 188 -10.83 5.00 -7.01
N LEU A 189 -11.29 4.28 -6.01
CA LEU A 189 -11.30 4.68 -4.59
C LEU A 189 -10.08 4.14 -3.83
N LEU A 190 -9.27 3.33 -4.51
CA LEU A 190 -8.08 2.67 -3.93
C LEU A 190 -6.78 3.22 -4.52
N PRO A 191 -5.70 3.24 -3.74
CA PRO A 191 -4.37 3.35 -4.31
C PRO A 191 -4.13 2.19 -5.30
N PRO A 192 -3.53 2.45 -6.49
CA PRO A 192 -3.40 1.41 -7.52
C PRO A 192 -2.74 0.12 -7.05
N ALA A 193 -1.64 0.19 -6.27
CA ALA A 193 -0.98 -1.01 -5.79
C ALA A 193 -1.81 -1.79 -4.75
N VAL A 194 -2.65 -1.12 -3.96
CA VAL A 194 -3.60 -1.79 -3.04
C VAL A 194 -4.66 -2.54 -3.83
N TYR A 195 -5.25 -1.89 -4.86
CA TYR A 195 -6.20 -2.57 -5.75
C TYR A 195 -5.57 -3.77 -6.45
N GLY A 196 -4.35 -3.62 -6.95
CA GLY A 196 -3.60 -4.72 -7.57
C GLY A 196 -3.35 -5.88 -6.60
N TYR A 197 -3.02 -5.60 -5.36
CA TYR A 197 -2.86 -6.61 -4.31
C TYR A 197 -4.18 -7.35 -4.04
N ILE A 198 -5.29 -6.62 -3.95
CA ILE A 198 -6.62 -7.19 -3.76
C ILE A 198 -6.96 -8.17 -4.89
N LEU A 199 -6.72 -7.81 -6.14
CA LEU A 199 -6.95 -8.68 -7.29
C LEU A 199 -6.05 -9.91 -7.27
N ARG A 200 -4.77 -9.72 -6.94
CA ARG A 200 -3.76 -10.80 -6.90
C ARG A 200 -4.08 -11.86 -5.85
N GLU A 201 -4.51 -11.42 -4.68
CA GLU A 201 -4.82 -12.32 -3.54
C GLU A 201 -6.29 -12.77 -3.51
N GLY A 202 -7.13 -12.34 -4.46
CA GLY A 202 -8.55 -12.68 -4.51
C GLY A 202 -9.35 -12.17 -3.31
N LEU A 203 -8.95 -11.03 -2.73
CA LEU A 203 -9.59 -10.50 -1.53
C LEU A 203 -10.96 -9.87 -1.86
N TYR A 204 -11.84 -9.82 -0.86
CA TYR A 204 -13.18 -9.21 -0.98
C TYR A 204 -14.02 -9.78 -2.13
N HIS A 205 -13.90 -11.08 -2.37
CA HIS A 205 -14.58 -11.79 -3.48
C HIS A 205 -14.24 -11.26 -4.88
N SER A 206 -13.10 -10.57 -5.03
CA SER A 206 -12.59 -10.16 -6.32
C SER A 206 -12.02 -11.38 -7.06
N ASN A 207 -12.78 -11.93 -8.00
CA ASN A 207 -12.37 -13.09 -8.79
C ASN A 207 -11.69 -12.64 -10.10
N ALA A 208 -10.43 -12.22 -10.02
CA ALA A 208 -9.67 -11.87 -11.20
C ALA A 208 -8.93 -13.09 -11.75
N ASP A 209 -9.16 -13.43 -13.02
CA ASP A 209 -8.32 -14.37 -13.72
C ASP A 209 -7.00 -13.68 -14.11
N LEU A 210 -5.93 -13.98 -13.38
CA LEU A 210 -4.63 -13.34 -13.58
C LEU A 210 -4.00 -13.65 -14.93
N LYS A 211 -4.41 -14.72 -15.60
CA LYS A 211 -3.92 -15.08 -16.96
C LYS A 211 -4.60 -14.30 -18.07
N HIS A 212 -5.75 -13.71 -17.78
CA HIS A 212 -6.56 -12.96 -18.78
C HIS A 212 -6.94 -11.56 -18.30
N LEU A 213 -6.01 -10.87 -17.61
CA LEU A 213 -6.26 -9.51 -17.13
C LEU A 213 -6.35 -8.51 -18.28
N SER A 214 -7.35 -7.64 -18.23
CA SER A 214 -7.32 -6.42 -19.02
C SER A 214 -6.16 -5.53 -18.57
N LEU A 215 -5.67 -4.66 -19.44
CA LEU A 215 -4.57 -3.74 -19.11
C LEU A 215 -4.87 -2.86 -17.88
N SER A 216 -6.13 -2.44 -17.70
CA SER A 216 -6.57 -1.67 -16.55
C SER A 216 -6.44 -2.42 -15.23
N LYS A 217 -6.49 -3.75 -15.24
CA LYS A 217 -6.26 -4.63 -14.08
C LYS A 217 -4.80 -5.10 -13.98
N LEU A 218 -4.15 -5.40 -15.11
CA LEU A 218 -2.75 -5.84 -15.14
C LEU A 218 -1.80 -4.80 -14.54
N ARG A 219 -1.96 -3.51 -14.90
CA ARG A 219 -1.08 -2.45 -14.38
C ARG A 219 -1.14 -2.35 -12.86
N PRO A 220 -2.30 -2.19 -12.18
CA PRO A 220 -2.36 -2.23 -10.72
C PRO A 220 -1.75 -3.49 -10.11
N VAL A 221 -2.01 -4.67 -10.68
CA VAL A 221 -1.45 -5.95 -10.20
C VAL A 221 0.08 -5.93 -10.30
N ALA A 222 0.65 -5.51 -11.43
CA ALA A 222 2.10 -5.38 -11.60
C ALA A 222 2.70 -4.43 -10.55
N LEU A 223 2.07 -3.27 -10.30
CA LEU A 223 2.52 -2.30 -9.30
C LEU A 223 2.52 -2.87 -7.87
N SER A 224 1.64 -3.81 -7.55
CA SER A 224 1.59 -4.45 -6.23
C SER A 224 2.79 -5.33 -5.90
N TYR A 225 3.57 -5.72 -6.91
CA TYR A 225 4.82 -6.47 -6.75
C TYR A 225 6.04 -5.59 -6.48
N LEU A 226 5.92 -4.27 -6.65
CA LEU A 226 7.07 -3.35 -6.62
C LEU A 226 7.23 -2.66 -5.27
N LYS A 227 8.45 -2.21 -4.96
CA LYS A 227 8.67 -1.14 -3.98
C LYS A 227 8.26 0.19 -4.62
N HIS A 228 7.66 1.09 -3.84
CA HIS A 228 7.13 2.37 -4.36
C HIS A 228 8.12 3.15 -5.23
N LYS A 229 9.36 3.28 -4.77
CA LYS A 229 10.43 3.97 -5.51
C LYS A 229 10.73 3.37 -6.89
N ARG A 230 10.29 2.13 -7.16
CA ARG A 230 10.45 1.47 -8.46
C ARG A 230 9.25 1.72 -9.39
N ILE A 231 8.11 2.17 -8.88
CA ILE A 231 6.90 2.42 -9.68
C ILE A 231 7.15 3.43 -10.82
N PRO A 232 7.76 4.62 -10.61
CA PRO A 232 8.02 5.55 -11.68
C PRO A 232 8.89 4.96 -12.80
N HIS A 233 9.89 4.16 -12.44
CA HIS A 233 10.74 3.48 -13.41
C HIS A 233 9.94 2.49 -14.26
N VAL A 234 9.14 1.60 -13.66
CA VAL A 234 8.36 0.62 -14.42
C VAL A 234 7.34 1.29 -15.34
N LEU A 235 6.70 2.37 -14.89
CA LEU A 235 5.79 3.14 -15.75
C LEU A 235 6.54 3.88 -16.87
N GLY A 236 7.75 4.38 -16.62
CA GLY A 236 8.62 4.96 -17.64
C GLY A 236 9.07 3.90 -18.66
N THR A 237 9.50 2.73 -18.20
CA THR A 237 9.84 1.58 -19.05
C THR A 237 8.66 1.16 -19.93
N GLU A 238 7.43 1.15 -19.38
CA GLU A 238 6.22 0.87 -20.17
C GLU A 238 6.03 1.88 -21.30
N GLN A 239 6.14 3.18 -21.01
CA GLN A 239 5.97 4.23 -22.01
C GLN A 239 7.04 4.14 -23.11
N GLU A 240 8.28 3.90 -22.72
CA GLU A 240 9.40 3.80 -23.68
C GLU A 240 9.31 2.50 -24.50
N ALA A 241 8.91 1.39 -23.92
CA ALA A 241 8.69 0.13 -24.64
C ALA A 241 7.58 0.28 -25.71
N ILE A 242 6.49 0.99 -25.39
CA ILE A 242 5.44 1.32 -26.35
C ILE A 242 6.01 2.14 -27.51
N ARG A 243 6.71 3.24 -27.20
CA ARG A 243 7.31 4.13 -28.19
C ARG A 243 8.27 3.40 -29.14
N LEU A 244 9.10 2.52 -28.58
CA LEU A 244 10.03 1.71 -29.38
C LEU A 244 9.29 0.66 -30.22
N ALA A 245 8.26 0.01 -29.67
CA ALA A 245 7.45 -0.97 -30.42
C ALA A 245 6.74 -0.32 -31.60
N GLU A 246 6.12 0.83 -31.44
CA GLU A 246 5.50 1.61 -32.53
C GLU A 246 6.53 2.00 -33.60
N ARG A 247 7.69 2.48 -33.18
CA ARG A 247 8.74 2.93 -34.09
C ARG A 247 9.34 1.81 -34.95
N TYR A 248 9.52 0.63 -34.38
CA TYR A 248 10.20 -0.48 -35.03
C TYR A 248 9.27 -1.60 -35.51
N GLY A 249 7.95 -1.43 -35.38
CA GLY A 249 6.95 -2.37 -35.88
C GLY A 249 6.83 -3.66 -35.07
N ALA A 250 7.08 -3.60 -33.76
CA ALA A 250 6.82 -4.70 -32.83
C ALA A 250 5.39 -4.63 -32.26
N ASP A 251 4.94 -5.73 -31.65
CA ASP A 251 3.65 -5.78 -30.97
C ASP A 251 3.66 -4.88 -29.72
N VAL A 252 2.90 -3.79 -29.76
CA VAL A 252 2.77 -2.81 -28.67
C VAL A 252 2.16 -3.43 -27.41
N GLY A 253 1.20 -4.35 -27.57
CA GLY A 253 0.56 -5.04 -26.46
C GLY A 253 1.57 -5.91 -25.70
N LYS A 254 2.38 -6.69 -26.43
CA LYS A 254 3.43 -7.53 -25.84
C LYS A 254 4.54 -6.71 -25.19
N ALA A 255 4.95 -5.60 -25.83
CA ALA A 255 5.96 -4.69 -25.27
C ALA A 255 5.49 -4.09 -23.94
N ARG A 256 4.24 -3.68 -23.87
CA ARG A 256 3.60 -3.15 -22.66
C ARG A 256 3.53 -4.17 -21.54
N VAL A 257 3.07 -5.39 -21.82
CA VAL A 257 2.97 -6.46 -20.83
C VAL A 257 4.35 -6.83 -20.30
N GLY A 258 5.34 -6.99 -21.19
CA GLY A 258 6.73 -7.26 -20.80
C GLY A 258 7.29 -6.18 -19.89
N ALA A 259 7.09 -4.91 -20.24
CA ALA A 259 7.55 -3.77 -19.45
C ALA A 259 6.90 -3.69 -18.06
N LEU A 260 5.59 -3.95 -17.96
CA LEU A 260 4.90 -3.96 -16.65
C LEU A 260 5.39 -5.07 -15.73
N LEU A 261 5.77 -6.22 -16.28
CA LEU A 261 6.11 -7.42 -15.50
C LEU A 261 7.60 -7.66 -15.31
N HIS A 262 8.50 -6.96 -16.03
CA HIS A 262 9.93 -7.26 -16.03
C HIS A 262 10.58 -7.30 -14.63
N ASP A 263 10.13 -6.42 -13.76
CA ASP A 263 10.67 -6.23 -12.41
C ASP A 263 9.78 -6.81 -11.29
N CYS A 264 8.77 -7.65 -11.60
CA CYS A 264 7.79 -8.12 -10.61
C CYS A 264 8.40 -8.91 -9.43
N THR A 265 9.64 -9.40 -9.54
CA THR A 265 10.36 -10.07 -8.46
C THR A 265 11.51 -9.24 -7.87
N LYS A 266 11.71 -7.99 -8.34
CA LYS A 266 12.84 -7.13 -7.94
C LYS A 266 12.87 -6.77 -6.45
N LYS A 267 11.72 -6.80 -5.77
CA LYS A 267 11.64 -6.50 -4.33
C LYS A 267 12.10 -7.64 -3.44
N LEU A 268 12.17 -8.85 -3.96
CA LEU A 268 12.50 -10.07 -3.22
C LEU A 268 13.98 -10.10 -2.83
N ASP A 269 14.26 -10.64 -1.67
CA ASP A 269 15.64 -10.86 -1.21
C ASP A 269 16.29 -12.09 -1.89
N LEU A 270 17.57 -12.36 -1.56
CA LEU A 270 18.30 -13.46 -2.17
C LEU A 270 17.70 -14.83 -1.84
N ALA A 271 17.23 -15.03 -0.61
CA ALA A 271 16.66 -16.29 -0.18
C ALA A 271 15.33 -16.58 -0.90
N GLU A 272 14.48 -15.57 -1.01
CA GLU A 272 13.22 -15.62 -1.74
C GLU A 272 13.44 -15.89 -3.25
N GLN A 273 14.41 -15.21 -3.87
CA GLN A 273 14.78 -15.41 -5.26
C GLN A 273 15.28 -16.85 -5.51
N LEU A 274 16.15 -17.37 -4.63
CA LEU A 274 16.65 -18.74 -4.72
C LEU A 274 15.53 -19.77 -4.52
N ALA A 275 14.58 -19.51 -3.63
CA ALA A 275 13.40 -20.36 -3.45
C ALA A 275 12.56 -20.44 -4.73
N LEU A 276 12.35 -19.30 -5.41
CA LEU A 276 11.66 -19.27 -6.71
C LEU A 276 12.46 -20.03 -7.79
N CYS A 277 13.77 -19.84 -7.84
CA CYS A 277 14.61 -20.61 -8.79
C CYS A 277 14.47 -22.11 -8.57
N LYS A 278 14.45 -22.56 -7.32
CA LYS A 278 14.22 -23.97 -6.98
C LYS A 278 12.81 -24.44 -7.41
N ARG A 279 11.78 -23.62 -7.09
CA ARG A 279 10.37 -23.92 -7.44
C ARG A 279 10.19 -24.12 -8.96
N TYR A 280 10.80 -23.25 -9.75
CA TYR A 280 10.66 -23.26 -11.22
C TYR A 280 11.75 -24.06 -11.95
N GLY A 281 12.63 -24.75 -11.23
CA GLY A 281 13.70 -25.53 -11.84
C GLY A 281 14.69 -24.70 -12.66
N ILE A 282 14.92 -23.45 -12.30
CA ILE A 282 15.79 -22.51 -13.01
C ILE A 282 17.25 -22.88 -12.71
N PRO A 283 18.06 -23.24 -13.73
CA PRO A 283 19.47 -23.53 -13.52
C PRO A 283 20.24 -22.24 -13.20
N LEU A 284 21.14 -22.33 -12.23
CA LEU A 284 21.98 -21.22 -11.79
C LEU A 284 23.44 -21.66 -11.78
N ASP A 285 24.31 -20.80 -12.26
CA ASP A 285 25.75 -20.91 -12.07
C ASP A 285 26.20 -20.39 -10.69
N ASP A 286 27.49 -20.49 -10.40
CA ASP A 286 28.05 -20.09 -9.10
C ASP A 286 28.01 -18.56 -8.86
N MET A 287 28.07 -17.75 -9.92
CA MET A 287 27.96 -16.30 -9.84
C MET A 287 26.51 -15.91 -9.55
N GLU A 288 25.57 -16.47 -10.26
CA GLU A 288 24.14 -16.20 -10.10
C GLU A 288 23.64 -16.54 -8.70
N ARG A 289 24.11 -17.64 -8.11
CA ARG A 289 23.75 -18.03 -6.73
C ARG A 289 24.11 -17.00 -5.67
N LYS A 290 25.05 -16.10 -5.97
CA LYS A 290 25.58 -15.08 -5.04
C LYS A 290 25.16 -13.67 -5.44
N THR A 291 24.53 -13.48 -6.61
CA THR A 291 24.28 -12.17 -7.19
C THR A 291 22.79 -11.92 -7.38
N LEU A 292 22.16 -11.34 -6.35
CA LEU A 292 20.73 -11.02 -6.33
C LEU A 292 20.25 -10.31 -7.60
N LYS A 293 21.06 -9.37 -8.12
CA LYS A 293 20.68 -8.56 -9.29
C LYS A 293 20.49 -9.36 -10.59
N LEU A 294 21.03 -10.55 -10.71
CA LEU A 294 20.90 -11.39 -11.90
C LEU A 294 19.64 -12.28 -11.86
N LEU A 295 19.11 -12.53 -10.67
CA LEU A 295 18.03 -13.50 -10.49
C LEU A 295 16.67 -12.97 -10.88
N HIS A 296 16.41 -11.66 -10.67
CA HIS A 296 15.05 -11.12 -10.85
C HIS A 296 14.52 -11.25 -12.29
N ALA A 297 15.37 -11.18 -13.30
CA ALA A 297 14.95 -11.38 -14.68
C ALA A 297 14.48 -12.82 -14.93
N LYS A 298 15.19 -13.82 -14.41
CA LYS A 298 14.84 -15.24 -14.53
C LYS A 298 13.56 -15.58 -13.75
N THR A 299 13.49 -15.17 -12.50
CA THR A 299 12.33 -15.42 -11.63
C THR A 299 11.12 -14.61 -12.05
N GLY A 300 11.32 -13.35 -12.52
CA GLY A 300 10.27 -12.52 -13.10
C GLY A 300 9.66 -13.13 -14.35
N ALA A 301 10.49 -13.64 -15.27
CA ALA A 301 10.00 -14.35 -16.46
C ALA A 301 9.20 -15.60 -16.08
N ALA A 302 9.66 -16.37 -15.08
CA ALA A 302 8.95 -17.56 -14.61
C ALA A 302 7.60 -17.21 -13.98
N ILE A 303 7.53 -16.20 -13.13
CA ILE A 303 6.27 -15.67 -12.56
C ILE A 303 5.35 -15.15 -13.68
N ALA A 304 5.87 -14.41 -14.64
CA ALA A 304 5.08 -13.89 -15.76
C ALA A 304 4.41 -15.01 -16.55
N ARG A 305 5.11 -16.13 -16.79
CA ARG A 305 4.55 -17.30 -17.48
C ARG A 305 3.55 -18.06 -16.61
N ASP A 306 3.88 -18.36 -15.37
CA ASP A 306 3.08 -19.22 -14.50
C ASP A 306 1.79 -18.52 -14.05
N VAL A 307 1.93 -17.27 -13.57
CA VAL A 307 0.84 -16.49 -12.96
C VAL A 307 0.04 -15.73 -14.01
N PHE A 308 0.71 -15.11 -14.98
CA PHE A 308 0.06 -14.22 -15.95
C PHE A 308 -0.14 -14.86 -17.33
N GLY A 309 0.35 -16.07 -17.55
CA GLY A 309 0.13 -16.81 -18.81
C GLY A 309 0.78 -16.15 -20.03
N VAL A 310 1.86 -15.39 -19.85
CA VAL A 310 2.54 -14.74 -20.99
C VAL A 310 3.13 -15.77 -21.96
N ASP A 311 3.15 -15.41 -23.23
CA ASP A 311 3.74 -16.24 -24.29
C ASP A 311 5.29 -16.26 -24.25
N ASP A 312 5.90 -17.06 -25.14
CA ASP A 312 7.35 -17.24 -25.19
C ASP A 312 8.10 -15.97 -25.60
N GLU A 313 7.49 -15.07 -26.39
CA GLU A 313 8.12 -13.81 -26.78
C GLU A 313 8.23 -12.85 -25.59
N ILE A 314 7.14 -12.67 -24.83
CA ILE A 314 7.13 -11.83 -23.61
C ILE A 314 8.03 -12.45 -22.55
N TYR A 315 7.97 -13.79 -22.38
CA TYR A 315 8.85 -14.50 -21.46
C TYR A 315 10.33 -14.26 -21.79
N GLY A 316 10.73 -14.40 -23.06
CA GLY A 316 12.09 -14.13 -23.52
C GLY A 316 12.51 -12.68 -23.29
N ALA A 317 11.63 -11.74 -23.58
CA ALA A 317 11.89 -10.31 -23.35
C ALA A 317 12.17 -10.02 -21.86
N ILE A 318 11.37 -10.57 -20.95
CA ILE A 318 11.58 -10.43 -19.50
C ILE A 318 12.86 -11.16 -19.07
N LEU A 319 13.12 -12.38 -19.57
CA LEU A 319 14.29 -13.18 -19.21
C LEU A 319 15.60 -12.47 -19.52
N TRP A 320 15.68 -11.78 -20.65
CA TRP A 320 16.91 -11.19 -21.17
C TRP A 320 17.03 -9.67 -21.00
N HIS A 321 16.09 -9.02 -20.29
CA HIS A 321 16.09 -7.57 -20.15
C HIS A 321 17.30 -7.03 -19.37
N THR A 322 17.92 -7.83 -18.49
CA THR A 322 19.06 -7.38 -17.67
C THR A 322 20.41 -7.69 -18.33
N THR A 323 20.57 -8.89 -18.90
CA THR A 323 21.87 -9.37 -19.41
C THR A 323 22.00 -9.31 -20.91
N GLY A 324 20.88 -9.28 -21.62
CA GLY A 324 20.85 -9.51 -23.04
C GLY A 324 21.30 -10.93 -23.41
N ARG A 325 21.33 -11.24 -24.71
CA ARG A 325 21.90 -12.45 -25.28
C ARG A 325 22.30 -12.25 -26.73
N ALA A 326 23.07 -13.17 -27.30
CA ALA A 326 23.30 -13.22 -28.75
C ALA A 326 21.98 -13.53 -29.49
N GLY A 327 21.72 -12.86 -30.61
CA GLY A 327 20.54 -13.11 -31.44
C GLY A 327 19.21 -12.70 -30.79
N MET A 328 19.18 -11.63 -29.99
CA MET A 328 17.95 -11.11 -29.40
C MET A 328 16.87 -10.84 -30.46
N THR A 329 15.64 -11.21 -30.14
CA THR A 329 14.46 -10.85 -30.93
C THR A 329 14.20 -9.34 -30.86
N LEU A 330 13.30 -8.82 -31.69
CA LEU A 330 12.97 -7.40 -31.66
C LEU A 330 12.35 -7.00 -30.31
N LEU A 331 11.45 -7.81 -29.76
CA LEU A 331 10.81 -7.53 -28.45
C LEU A 331 11.83 -7.58 -27.30
N GLU A 332 12.75 -8.52 -27.30
CA GLU A 332 13.85 -8.57 -26.31
C GLU A 332 14.73 -7.30 -26.36
N LYS A 333 15.08 -6.82 -27.56
CA LYS A 333 15.84 -5.57 -27.73
C LYS A 333 15.06 -4.35 -27.23
N ILE A 334 13.76 -4.29 -27.52
CA ILE A 334 12.89 -3.20 -27.09
C ILE A 334 12.84 -3.14 -25.56
N LEU A 335 12.59 -4.26 -24.89
CA LEU A 335 12.50 -4.28 -23.44
C LEU A 335 13.84 -3.97 -22.76
N TYR A 336 14.94 -4.55 -23.29
CA TYR A 336 16.29 -4.26 -22.82
C TYR A 336 16.64 -2.76 -22.89
N LEU A 337 16.32 -2.11 -24.02
CA LEU A 337 16.57 -0.67 -24.18
C LEU A 337 15.64 0.19 -23.32
N ALA A 338 14.37 -0.18 -23.24
CA ALA A 338 13.38 0.58 -22.47
C ALA A 338 13.67 0.56 -20.96
N ASP A 339 14.23 -0.54 -20.43
CA ASP A 339 14.65 -0.62 -19.01
C ASP A 339 15.92 0.21 -18.75
N TYR A 340 16.77 0.41 -19.77
CA TYR A 340 18.06 1.10 -19.63
C TYR A 340 17.94 2.61 -19.74
N ILE A 341 16.97 3.13 -20.49
CA ILE A 341 16.75 4.56 -20.72
C ILE A 341 15.92 5.17 -19.57
#